data_2ebce9925c57d504757b6855d626105b
#
_entry.id   2ebce9925c57d504757b6855d626105b
#
_cell.length_a   1.000
_cell.length_b   1.000
_cell.length_c   1.000
_cell.angle_alpha   90.00
_cell.angle_beta   90.00
_cell.angle_gamma   90.00
#
_symmetry.space_group_name_H-M   'P 1'
#
loop_
_entity.id
_entity.type
_entity.pdbx_description
1 polymer ?
#
loop_
_entity_poly.entity_id
_entity_poly.type
_entity_poly.pdbx_seq_one_letter_code
_entity_poly.pdbx_strand_id
1 'polypeptide(L)'
;VAKACEPPGGIAALVGTLERAGVDCAVLDLNLEGLRGLIRADVAGDDAWTRRAARHWDRNLDAIRRRETYDSPDRYARVVADLNRLVERSVPDVPDGPDAGIRISLANYQDDRLAPTRSRDLLRAAETPEANPFLPVLGPRLTRAMETLQPSAVGFSLNYLSQALCTFALIGFIRRRWPNTAVLLGGGLVTSWSGRLTKADEPLTGCELKPSSESVGATSGDASSGDVSRDALKTLDGLFSGLVDAVISGPGEGPLLQWLDKAAPGKVPPGLPDYGLFPLNDYFAPGLILPYAASRGCYWNRCAFCPEPAEGNRYAPVGRGRVVDDLRTLAERHRPVLLHLVDNALSPALLDELIRTPPGPPWYGFVRFFPRLADPEYCRALRRAGCVMLKLGLESGSQAVLDRENKGVDLALAEGVLESLRAAGIARYVYLLFGTPSESEFEARATLEFTVRNSRAISFLNLALFNLPLAGRGRAELEVLPYDDDLSLYAGFQHPEGWDRPLVRRFLDREFRRHPAIAAILRRDPPLFTSNHAPFFGERSEA
;
A
#
# COMPACT_ATOMS: atom_id res chain seq x y z
N VAL A 1 -2.35 3.24 9.38
CA VAL A 1 -1.84 4.49 8.80
C VAL A 1 -1.18 4.20 7.46
N ALA A 2 -1.45 5.00 6.45
CA ALA A 2 -0.83 4.98 5.14
C ALA A 2 -0.30 6.38 4.80
N LYS A 3 0.53 6.48 3.75
CA LYS A 3 1.08 7.78 3.30
C LYS A 3 -0.04 8.68 2.78
N ALA A 4 -0.33 9.77 3.47
CA ALA A 4 -1.42 10.70 3.14
C ALA A 4 -0.99 11.74 2.08
N CYS A 5 -0.44 11.30 0.95
CA CYS A 5 0.05 12.18 -0.13
C CYS A 5 -0.88 12.26 -1.36
N GLU A 6 -1.88 11.39 -1.43
CA GLU A 6 -2.88 11.34 -2.51
C GLU A 6 -4.19 10.75 -2.00
N PRO A 7 -5.35 11.07 -2.60
CA PRO A 7 -6.63 10.48 -2.22
C PRO A 7 -6.69 8.99 -2.57
N PRO A 8 -7.45 8.17 -1.83
CA PRO A 8 -7.58 6.74 -2.11
C PRO A 8 -8.40 6.49 -3.38
N GLY A 9 -7.73 6.09 -4.47
CA GLY A 9 -8.35 5.86 -5.79
C GLY A 9 -9.46 4.81 -5.78
N GLY A 10 -9.35 3.77 -4.94
CA GLY A 10 -10.40 2.76 -4.79
C GLY A 10 -11.72 3.33 -4.27
N ILE A 11 -11.67 4.22 -3.28
CA ILE A 11 -12.86 4.90 -2.76
C ILE A 11 -13.41 5.86 -3.82
N ALA A 12 -12.57 6.60 -4.54
CA ALA A 12 -13.02 7.47 -5.62
C ALA A 12 -13.77 6.71 -6.72
N ALA A 13 -13.34 5.49 -7.06
CA ALA A 13 -14.03 4.61 -8.01
C ALA A 13 -15.41 4.17 -7.48
N LEU A 14 -15.52 3.87 -6.18
CA LEU A 14 -16.81 3.56 -5.53
C LEU A 14 -17.74 4.78 -5.53
N VAL A 15 -17.25 5.98 -5.19
CA VAL A 15 -18.03 7.23 -5.23
C VAL A 15 -18.62 7.45 -6.61
N GLY A 16 -17.79 7.43 -7.68
CA GLY A 16 -18.30 7.61 -9.04
C GLY A 16 -19.26 6.50 -9.50
N THR A 17 -19.21 5.32 -8.88
CA THR A 17 -20.15 4.23 -9.13
C THR A 17 -21.48 4.46 -8.41
N LEU A 18 -21.45 4.88 -7.15
CA LEU A 18 -22.64 5.22 -6.33
C LEU A 18 -23.41 6.41 -6.90
N GLU A 19 -22.71 7.48 -7.29
CA GLU A 19 -23.32 8.64 -7.94
C GLU A 19 -24.10 8.28 -9.19
N ARG A 20 -23.51 7.44 -10.08
CA ARG A 20 -24.22 6.96 -11.28
C ARG A 20 -25.44 6.11 -10.96
N ALA A 21 -25.44 5.43 -9.82
CA ALA A 21 -26.59 4.65 -9.36
C ALA A 21 -27.62 5.49 -8.59
N GLY A 22 -27.41 6.80 -8.46
CA GLY A 22 -28.29 7.70 -7.69
C GLY A 22 -28.28 7.42 -6.18
N VAL A 23 -27.13 7.00 -5.65
CA VAL A 23 -26.93 6.74 -4.21
C VAL A 23 -26.16 7.91 -3.61
N ASP A 24 -26.77 8.60 -2.67
CA ASP A 24 -26.11 9.64 -1.90
C ASP A 24 -25.02 9.04 -1.01
N CYS A 25 -23.83 9.60 -1.06
CA CYS A 25 -22.72 9.16 -0.24
C CYS A 25 -21.85 10.34 0.23
N ALA A 26 -21.14 10.12 1.32
CA ALA A 26 -20.12 11.03 1.83
C ALA A 26 -18.82 10.27 2.08
N VAL A 27 -17.70 10.97 2.02
CA VAL A 27 -16.37 10.40 2.23
C VAL A 27 -15.69 11.04 3.43
N LEU A 28 -15.11 10.21 4.29
CA LEU A 28 -14.19 10.61 5.34
C LEU A 28 -12.84 9.93 5.12
N ASP A 29 -11.81 10.68 4.78
CA ASP A 29 -10.45 10.15 4.78
C ASP A 29 -9.88 10.20 6.20
N LEU A 30 -10.23 9.17 6.99
CA LEU A 30 -9.80 9.06 8.39
C LEU A 30 -8.29 8.84 8.53
N ASN A 31 -7.61 8.37 7.48
CA ASN A 31 -6.15 8.27 7.47
C ASN A 31 -5.50 9.67 7.44
N LEU A 32 -5.95 10.53 6.55
CA LEU A 32 -5.49 11.93 6.47
C LEU A 32 -5.87 12.72 7.73
N GLU A 33 -7.13 12.62 8.17
CA GLU A 33 -7.65 13.32 9.35
C GLU A 33 -6.92 12.89 10.63
N GLY A 34 -6.64 11.59 10.79
CA GLY A 34 -5.89 11.04 11.92
C GLY A 34 -4.47 11.60 11.99
N LEU A 35 -3.73 11.56 10.88
CA LEU A 35 -2.37 12.12 10.84
C LEU A 35 -2.35 13.63 11.11
N ARG A 36 -3.28 14.38 10.52
CA ARG A 36 -3.39 15.83 10.78
C ARG A 36 -3.74 16.14 12.23
N GLY A 37 -4.58 15.31 12.84
CA GLY A 37 -4.94 15.46 14.25
C GLY A 37 -3.77 15.17 15.18
N LEU A 38 -2.99 14.12 14.93
CA LEU A 38 -1.79 13.80 15.70
C LEU A 38 -0.69 14.87 15.56
N ILE A 39 -0.51 15.45 14.35
CA ILE A 39 0.44 16.56 14.14
C ILE A 39 0.03 17.81 14.93
N ARG A 40 -1.28 18.04 15.11
CA ARG A 40 -1.83 19.20 15.84
C ARG A 40 -1.97 18.97 17.34
N ALA A 41 -1.83 17.73 17.79
CA ALA A 41 -1.91 17.41 19.21
C ALA A 41 -0.87 18.21 20.01
N ASP A 42 -1.24 18.57 21.23
CA ASP A 42 -0.28 19.21 22.15
C ASP A 42 0.73 18.15 22.60
N VAL A 43 1.89 18.16 21.95
CA VAL A 43 2.96 17.20 22.19
C VAL A 43 3.91 17.79 23.22
N ALA A 44 3.86 17.29 24.45
CA ALA A 44 4.86 17.59 25.45
C ALA A 44 6.20 16.97 25.03
N GLY A 45 7.20 17.79 24.77
CA GLY A 45 8.53 17.32 24.36
C GLY A 45 9.64 17.86 25.25
N ASP A 46 10.44 16.96 25.82
CA ASP A 46 11.58 17.33 26.68
C ASP A 46 12.80 17.78 25.88
N ASP A 47 12.87 17.42 24.59
CA ASP A 47 13.99 17.77 23.72
C ASP A 47 13.73 19.01 22.83
N ALA A 48 14.83 19.67 22.45
CA ALA A 48 14.78 20.91 21.66
C ALA A 48 14.17 20.70 20.25
N TRP A 49 14.34 19.51 19.67
CA TRP A 49 13.79 19.19 18.36
C TRP A 49 12.26 19.10 18.41
N THR A 50 11.71 18.32 19.34
CA THR A 50 10.26 18.19 19.53
C THR A 50 9.61 19.54 19.79
N ARG A 51 10.19 20.38 20.73
CA ARG A 51 9.69 21.74 21.00
C ARG A 51 9.71 22.65 19.75
N ARG A 52 10.76 22.55 18.91
CA ARG A 52 10.83 23.30 17.65
C ARG A 52 9.77 22.80 16.66
N ALA A 53 9.64 21.49 16.47
CA ALA A 53 8.65 20.90 15.58
C ALA A 53 7.22 21.31 15.99
N ALA A 54 6.89 21.22 17.29
CA ALA A 54 5.60 21.62 17.84
C ALA A 54 5.30 23.12 17.63
N ARG A 55 6.30 23.98 17.75
CA ARG A 55 6.13 25.43 17.51
C ARG A 55 5.83 25.77 16.06
N HIS A 56 6.24 24.91 15.09
CA HIS A 56 6.18 25.19 13.65
C HIS A 56 5.37 24.16 12.87
N TRP A 57 4.47 23.42 13.52
CA TRP A 57 3.69 22.36 12.87
C TRP A 57 2.86 22.90 11.69
N ASP A 58 2.21 24.05 11.84
CA ASP A 58 1.39 24.70 10.82
C ASP A 58 2.22 25.10 9.60
N ARG A 59 3.36 25.77 9.83
CA ARG A 59 4.31 26.14 8.79
C ARG A 59 4.85 24.90 8.04
N ASN A 60 5.12 23.81 8.75
CA ASN A 60 5.61 22.57 8.15
C ASN A 60 4.52 21.85 7.34
N LEU A 61 3.27 21.86 7.80
CA LEU A 61 2.13 21.37 7.02
C LEU A 61 1.92 22.20 5.75
N ASP A 62 2.04 23.50 5.81
CA ASP A 62 1.97 24.37 4.64
C ASP A 62 3.16 24.14 3.70
N ALA A 63 4.37 23.97 4.25
CA ALA A 63 5.57 23.78 3.47
C ALA A 63 5.52 22.48 2.64
N ILE A 64 5.05 21.36 3.20
CA ILE A 64 4.97 20.09 2.45
C ILE A 64 4.01 20.18 1.25
N ARG A 65 3.10 21.15 1.24
CA ARG A 65 2.14 21.39 0.15
C ARG A 65 2.63 22.42 -0.87
N ARG A 66 3.80 23.03 -0.67
CA ARG A 66 4.37 24.03 -1.57
C ARG A 66 5.46 23.44 -2.44
N ARG A 67 5.41 23.71 -3.74
CA ARG A 67 6.39 23.24 -4.72
C ARG A 67 7.82 23.67 -4.37
N GLU A 68 8.00 24.86 -3.83
CA GLU A 68 9.33 25.41 -3.47
C GLU A 68 10.05 24.60 -2.38
N THR A 69 9.31 23.80 -1.58
CA THR A 69 9.93 22.90 -0.60
C THR A 69 10.68 21.77 -1.28
N TYR A 70 10.18 21.31 -2.43
CA TYR A 70 10.77 20.23 -3.22
C TYR A 70 11.95 20.70 -4.07
N ASP A 71 12.21 22.02 -4.11
CA ASP A 71 13.39 22.58 -4.73
C ASP A 71 14.67 22.33 -3.94
N SER A 72 14.58 21.94 -2.67
CA SER A 72 15.70 21.61 -1.80
C SER A 72 15.41 20.29 -1.08
N PRO A 73 16.10 19.18 -1.45
CA PRO A 73 15.99 17.91 -0.76
C PRO A 73 16.19 18.03 0.77
N ASP A 74 17.14 18.84 1.21
CA ASP A 74 17.42 19.06 2.64
C ASP A 74 16.28 19.82 3.35
N ARG A 75 15.66 20.79 2.70
CA ARG A 75 14.49 21.50 3.23
C ARG A 75 13.32 20.54 3.36
N TYR A 76 13.04 19.80 2.30
CA TYR A 76 11.99 18.79 2.26
C TYR A 76 12.20 17.73 3.37
N ALA A 77 13.41 17.16 3.46
CA ALA A 77 13.73 16.15 4.47
C ALA A 77 13.52 16.65 5.90
N ARG A 78 13.89 17.92 6.19
CA ARG A 78 13.64 18.54 7.50
C ARG A 78 12.15 18.72 7.80
N VAL A 79 11.37 19.20 6.82
CA VAL A 79 9.91 19.34 6.98
C VAL A 79 9.27 18.01 7.29
N VAL A 80 9.59 16.96 6.52
CA VAL A 80 9.07 15.61 6.73
C VAL A 80 9.50 15.05 8.10
N ALA A 81 10.78 15.25 8.48
CA ALA A 81 11.29 14.79 9.77
C ALA A 81 10.59 15.49 10.95
N ASP A 82 10.36 16.81 10.86
CA ASP A 82 9.67 17.56 11.91
C ASP A 82 8.20 17.12 12.05
N LEU A 83 7.48 16.92 10.94
CA LEU A 83 6.11 16.39 10.96
C LEU A 83 6.05 14.96 11.51
N ASN A 84 6.98 14.10 11.09
CA ASN A 84 7.06 12.72 11.58
C ASN A 84 7.36 12.67 13.08
N ARG A 85 8.24 13.57 13.57
CA ARG A 85 8.56 13.69 15.00
C ARG A 85 7.33 14.00 15.85
N LEU A 86 6.43 14.85 15.39
CA LEU A 86 5.18 15.16 16.08
C LEU A 86 4.27 13.94 16.17
N VAL A 87 4.13 13.21 15.06
CA VAL A 87 3.33 11.97 15.02
C VAL A 87 3.93 10.91 15.94
N GLU A 88 5.25 10.72 15.96
CA GLU A 88 5.93 9.78 16.84
C GLU A 88 5.73 10.14 18.32
N ARG A 89 5.70 11.43 18.66
CA ARG A 89 5.57 11.92 20.03
C ARG A 89 4.14 12.20 20.47
N SER A 90 3.16 12.04 19.59
CA SER A 90 1.75 12.19 19.95
C SER A 90 1.24 11.09 20.90
N VAL A 91 1.95 9.96 20.96
CA VAL A 91 1.73 8.89 21.94
C VAL A 91 2.88 8.92 22.95
N PRO A 92 2.60 9.10 24.25
CA PRO A 92 3.63 9.10 25.27
C PRO A 92 4.35 7.74 25.35
N ASP A 93 5.68 7.77 25.25
CA ASP A 93 6.51 6.58 25.49
C ASP A 93 6.76 6.45 27.01
N VAL A 94 5.74 5.96 27.71
CA VAL A 94 5.82 5.70 29.16
C VAL A 94 6.06 4.21 29.34
N PRO A 95 7.23 3.77 29.84
CA PRO A 95 7.45 2.36 30.17
C PRO A 95 6.33 1.84 31.09
N ASP A 96 5.77 0.67 30.76
CA ASP A 96 4.65 0.04 31.46
C ASP A 96 3.32 0.84 31.47
N GLY A 97 3.22 1.94 30.69
CA GLY A 97 2.00 2.69 30.51
C GLY A 97 1.02 2.03 29.53
N PRO A 98 -0.23 2.55 29.42
CA PRO A 98 -1.24 2.00 28.52
C PRO A 98 -0.82 2.05 27.04
N ASP A 99 0.09 2.94 26.67
CA ASP A 99 0.60 3.16 25.31
C ASP A 99 1.98 2.55 25.07
N ALA A 100 2.52 1.80 26.05
CA ALA A 100 3.82 1.12 25.90
C ALA A 100 3.80 0.18 24.68
N GLY A 101 4.83 0.28 23.83
CA GLY A 101 4.94 -0.53 22.60
C GLY A 101 4.16 -0.01 21.40
N ILE A 102 3.47 1.14 21.50
CA ILE A 102 2.84 1.80 20.35
C ILE A 102 3.86 2.66 19.60
N ARG A 103 3.94 2.47 18.28
CA ARG A 103 4.79 3.25 17.38
C ARG A 103 3.98 3.76 16.20
N ILE A 104 3.98 5.08 16.03
CA ILE A 104 3.27 5.73 14.91
C ILE A 104 4.27 6.58 14.12
N SER A 105 4.13 6.59 12.80
CA SER A 105 4.86 7.47 11.89
C SER A 105 3.92 7.98 10.80
N LEU A 106 4.38 8.89 9.94
CA LEU A 106 3.62 9.36 8.78
C LEU A 106 3.27 8.24 7.76
N ALA A 107 3.84 7.05 7.91
CA ALA A 107 3.67 5.94 6.97
C ALA A 107 3.26 4.62 7.63
N ASN A 108 3.28 4.52 8.95
CA ASN A 108 3.04 3.25 9.65
C ASN A 108 2.44 3.45 11.04
N TYR A 109 1.72 2.41 11.52
CA TYR A 109 1.26 2.26 12.89
C TYR A 109 1.46 0.82 13.32
N GLN A 110 2.03 0.62 14.50
CA GLN A 110 2.29 -0.68 15.12
C GLN A 110 1.95 -0.63 16.60
N ASP A 111 1.43 -1.73 17.12
CA ASP A 111 1.20 -1.97 18.54
C ASP A 111 1.82 -3.33 18.87
N ASP A 112 2.76 -3.39 19.80
CA ASP A 112 3.45 -4.63 20.16
C ASP A 112 2.55 -5.62 20.92
N ARG A 113 1.39 -5.16 21.41
CA ARG A 113 0.40 -5.97 22.14
C ARG A 113 -0.65 -6.63 21.25
N LEU A 114 -0.87 -6.07 20.05
CA LEU A 114 -1.91 -6.49 19.12
C LEU A 114 -1.32 -6.70 17.72
N ALA A 115 -1.49 -7.88 17.17
CA ALA A 115 -1.05 -8.20 15.82
C ALA A 115 -2.20 -8.00 14.81
N PRO A 116 -2.04 -7.16 13.78
CA PRO A 116 -3.09 -6.96 12.77
C PRO A 116 -3.30 -8.18 11.88
N THR A 117 -2.49 -9.21 12.02
CA THR A 117 -2.56 -10.50 11.32
C THR A 117 -3.30 -11.58 12.11
N ARG A 118 -3.86 -11.24 13.29
CA ARG A 118 -4.63 -12.15 14.13
C ARG A 118 -6.06 -11.65 14.29
N SER A 119 -7.04 -12.44 13.86
CA SER A 119 -8.46 -12.06 13.97
C SER A 119 -8.88 -11.74 15.42
N ARG A 120 -8.40 -12.52 16.39
CA ARG A 120 -8.66 -12.28 17.83
C ARG A 120 -8.17 -10.90 18.31
N ASP A 121 -7.03 -10.43 17.80
CA ASP A 121 -6.46 -9.13 18.18
C ASP A 121 -7.22 -7.97 17.51
N LEU A 122 -7.75 -8.19 16.30
CA LEU A 122 -8.67 -7.25 15.65
C LEU A 122 -10.00 -7.14 16.38
N LEU A 123 -10.57 -8.27 16.82
CA LEU A 123 -11.78 -8.28 17.66
C LEU A 123 -11.54 -7.56 18.98
N ARG A 124 -10.40 -7.81 19.63
CA ARG A 124 -10.01 -7.10 20.87
C ARG A 124 -9.87 -5.59 20.65
N ALA A 125 -9.31 -5.16 19.51
CA ALA A 125 -9.26 -3.73 19.16
C ALA A 125 -10.66 -3.12 19.01
N ALA A 126 -11.64 -3.88 18.50
CA ALA A 126 -13.04 -3.44 18.42
C ALA A 126 -13.76 -3.46 19.79
N GLU A 127 -13.40 -4.38 20.66
CA GLU A 127 -13.92 -4.46 22.03
C GLU A 127 -13.41 -3.32 22.93
N THR A 128 -12.23 -2.80 22.68
CA THR A 128 -11.59 -1.74 23.49
C THR A 128 -11.12 -0.57 22.63
N PRO A 129 -12.02 0.12 21.88
CA PRO A 129 -11.64 1.20 20.98
C PRO A 129 -10.94 2.35 21.67
N GLU A 130 -11.20 2.57 22.96
CA GLU A 130 -10.61 3.61 23.79
C GLU A 130 -9.09 3.44 23.97
N ALA A 131 -8.59 2.22 23.81
CA ALA A 131 -7.16 1.93 23.86
C ALA A 131 -6.43 2.30 22.54
N ASN A 132 -7.17 2.67 21.48
CA ASN A 132 -6.54 3.02 20.22
C ASN A 132 -6.12 4.50 20.22
N PRO A 133 -4.84 4.83 19.91
CA PRO A 133 -4.30 6.19 20.01
C PRO A 133 -4.93 7.19 19.02
N PHE A 134 -5.63 6.72 18.00
CA PHE A 134 -6.33 7.57 17.05
C PHE A 134 -7.75 7.94 17.51
N LEU A 135 -8.35 7.23 18.45
CA LEU A 135 -9.74 7.48 18.85
C LEU A 135 -9.96 8.88 19.43
N PRO A 136 -9.06 9.47 20.25
CA PRO A 136 -9.22 10.85 20.73
C PRO A 136 -9.35 11.88 19.60
N VAL A 137 -8.71 11.64 18.46
CA VAL A 137 -8.76 12.51 17.27
C VAL A 137 -9.94 12.16 16.37
N LEU A 138 -10.13 10.87 16.06
CA LEU A 138 -11.09 10.41 15.07
C LEU A 138 -12.51 10.24 15.63
N GLY A 139 -12.64 9.91 16.92
CA GLY A 139 -13.94 9.70 17.58
C GLY A 139 -14.87 10.91 17.49
N PRO A 140 -14.46 12.13 17.88
CA PRO A 140 -15.27 13.33 17.73
C PRO A 140 -15.65 13.62 16.27
N ARG A 141 -14.74 13.39 15.34
CA ARG A 141 -14.96 13.60 13.90
C ARG A 141 -16.01 12.65 13.36
N LEU A 142 -15.86 11.36 13.70
CA LEU A 142 -16.80 10.31 13.31
C LEU A 142 -18.17 10.52 13.96
N THR A 143 -18.23 10.87 15.24
CA THR A 143 -19.46 11.22 15.95
C THR A 143 -20.23 12.32 15.23
N ARG A 144 -19.55 13.42 14.92
CA ARG A 144 -20.17 14.53 14.19
C ARG A 144 -20.72 14.10 12.82
N ALA A 145 -19.98 13.28 12.08
CA ALA A 145 -20.43 12.79 10.78
C ALA A 145 -21.67 11.91 10.92
N MET A 146 -21.65 10.95 11.86
CA MET A 146 -22.78 10.05 12.11
C MET A 146 -24.04 10.81 12.54
N GLU A 147 -23.92 11.80 13.43
CA GLU A 147 -25.05 12.61 13.90
C GLU A 147 -25.60 13.54 12.81
N THR A 148 -24.73 14.10 11.96
CA THR A 148 -25.15 15.04 10.90
C THR A 148 -25.74 14.31 9.70
N LEU A 149 -25.12 13.22 9.26
CA LEU A 149 -25.50 12.51 8.03
C LEU A 149 -26.51 11.40 8.27
N GLN A 150 -26.56 10.84 9.49
CA GLN A 150 -27.42 9.71 9.85
C GLN A 150 -27.42 8.58 8.81
N PRO A 151 -26.23 8.06 8.43
CA PRO A 151 -26.12 7.10 7.33
C PRO A 151 -26.78 5.77 7.71
N SER A 152 -27.47 5.15 6.75
CA SER A 152 -27.99 3.77 6.89
C SER A 152 -26.87 2.73 6.89
N ALA A 153 -25.74 3.05 6.24
CA ALA A 153 -24.57 2.17 6.17
C ALA A 153 -23.26 2.97 6.20
N VAL A 154 -22.23 2.37 6.80
CA VAL A 154 -20.85 2.88 6.79
C VAL A 154 -19.93 1.82 6.20
N GLY A 155 -19.22 2.16 5.13
CA GLY A 155 -18.21 1.28 4.50
C GLY A 155 -16.78 1.65 4.91
N PHE A 156 -16.01 0.67 5.34
CA PHE A 156 -14.57 0.81 5.59
C PHE A 156 -13.76 0.22 4.44
N SER A 157 -12.81 0.98 3.90
CA SER A 157 -11.84 0.50 2.92
C SER A 157 -10.49 0.27 3.59
N LEU A 158 -10.15 -0.98 3.85
CA LEU A 158 -8.95 -1.42 4.53
C LEU A 158 -7.94 -1.98 3.51
N ASN A 159 -6.81 -1.27 3.32
CA ASN A 159 -5.84 -1.60 2.29
C ASN A 159 -4.46 -2.04 2.83
N TYR A 160 -4.13 -1.66 4.07
CA TYR A 160 -2.82 -1.92 4.67
C TYR A 160 -2.94 -2.47 6.09
N LEU A 161 -2.05 -3.39 6.47
CA LEU A 161 -1.99 -3.93 7.85
C LEU A 161 -1.88 -2.83 8.91
N SER A 162 -1.13 -1.77 8.61
CA SER A 162 -0.99 -0.61 9.51
C SER A 162 -2.28 0.21 9.72
N GLN A 163 -3.35 -0.11 9.01
CA GLN A 163 -4.68 0.50 9.20
C GLN A 163 -5.61 -0.42 10.01
N ALA A 164 -5.35 -1.73 10.06
CA ALA A 164 -6.31 -2.72 10.53
C ALA A 164 -6.76 -2.48 11.97
N LEU A 165 -5.85 -2.37 12.93
CA LEU A 165 -6.19 -2.15 14.35
C LEU A 165 -7.05 -0.89 14.56
N CYS A 166 -6.69 0.21 13.89
CA CYS A 166 -7.48 1.44 13.96
C CYS A 166 -8.87 1.28 13.32
N THR A 167 -8.94 0.60 12.15
CA THR A 167 -10.22 0.33 11.47
C THR A 167 -11.15 -0.47 12.37
N PHE A 168 -10.68 -1.54 13.00
CA PHE A 168 -11.50 -2.37 13.90
C PHE A 168 -11.90 -1.63 15.17
N ALA A 169 -11.02 -0.82 15.76
CA ALA A 169 -11.39 0.06 16.87
C ALA A 169 -12.52 1.03 16.50
N LEU A 170 -12.47 1.64 15.31
CA LEU A 170 -13.53 2.54 14.83
C LEU A 170 -14.84 1.80 14.52
N ILE A 171 -14.78 0.57 13.99
CA ILE A 171 -15.95 -0.29 13.82
C ILE A 171 -16.60 -0.58 15.18
N GLY A 172 -15.82 -0.99 16.17
CA GLY A 172 -16.32 -1.21 17.54
C GLY A 172 -16.94 0.05 18.17
N PHE A 173 -16.33 1.21 17.93
CA PHE A 173 -16.87 2.49 18.37
C PHE A 173 -18.24 2.80 17.73
N ILE A 174 -18.42 2.53 16.43
CA ILE A 174 -19.71 2.71 15.72
C ILE A 174 -20.74 1.73 16.28
N ARG A 175 -20.41 0.44 16.40
CA ARG A 175 -21.35 -0.59 16.88
C ARG A 175 -21.92 -0.27 18.26
N ARG A 176 -21.13 0.29 19.15
CA ARG A 176 -21.59 0.67 20.48
C ARG A 176 -22.56 1.85 20.48
N ARG A 177 -22.36 2.84 19.60
CA ARG A 177 -23.12 4.09 19.60
C ARG A 177 -24.29 4.09 18.62
N TRP A 178 -24.15 3.41 17.48
CA TRP A 178 -25.13 3.33 16.40
C TRP A 178 -25.34 1.87 15.97
N PRO A 179 -25.91 1.04 16.84
CA PRO A 179 -26.04 -0.41 16.59
C PRO A 179 -26.87 -0.76 15.35
N ASN A 180 -27.77 0.14 14.94
CA ASN A 180 -28.64 -0.05 13.78
C ASN A 180 -28.02 0.41 12.45
N THR A 181 -26.85 1.06 12.46
CA THR A 181 -26.15 1.43 11.23
C THR A 181 -25.40 0.21 10.68
N ALA A 182 -25.65 -0.15 9.45
CA ALA A 182 -24.94 -1.26 8.82
C ALA A 182 -23.45 -0.92 8.62
N VAL A 183 -22.57 -1.89 8.85
CA VAL A 183 -21.11 -1.75 8.66
C VAL A 183 -20.63 -2.72 7.59
N LEU A 184 -20.02 -2.17 6.55
CA LEU A 184 -19.40 -2.94 5.48
C LEU A 184 -17.87 -2.83 5.57
N LEU A 185 -17.18 -3.91 5.27
CA LEU A 185 -15.72 -3.97 5.27
C LEU A 185 -15.21 -4.45 3.91
N GLY A 186 -14.36 -3.66 3.26
CA GLY A 186 -13.75 -3.99 1.98
C GLY A 186 -12.34 -3.42 1.85
N GLY A 187 -11.79 -3.48 0.64
CA GLY A 187 -10.45 -2.97 0.33
C GLY A 187 -9.45 -4.08 -0.01
N GLY A 188 -8.25 -3.69 -0.43
CA GLY A 188 -7.23 -4.60 -0.92
C GLY A 188 -6.80 -5.65 0.10
N LEU A 189 -6.57 -5.26 1.36
CA LEU A 189 -6.19 -6.20 2.43
C LEU A 189 -7.30 -7.21 2.72
N VAL A 190 -8.55 -6.75 2.76
CA VAL A 190 -9.72 -7.62 2.98
C VAL A 190 -9.86 -8.63 1.84
N THR A 191 -9.60 -8.22 0.60
CA THR A 191 -9.58 -9.11 -0.56
C THR A 191 -8.49 -10.19 -0.43
N SER A 192 -7.28 -9.81 -0.01
CA SER A 192 -6.19 -10.75 0.22
C SER A 192 -6.52 -11.74 1.36
N TRP A 193 -7.09 -11.28 2.46
CA TRP A 193 -7.54 -12.13 3.56
C TRP A 193 -8.63 -13.12 3.11
N SER A 194 -9.65 -12.66 2.38
CA SER A 194 -10.70 -13.53 1.83
C SER A 194 -10.11 -14.62 0.92
N GLY A 195 -9.21 -14.22 0.00
CA GLY A 195 -8.51 -15.15 -0.88
C GLY A 195 -7.63 -16.16 -0.13
N ARG A 196 -7.08 -15.78 1.02
CA ARG A 196 -6.28 -16.65 1.88
C ARG A 196 -7.14 -17.69 2.58
N LEU A 197 -8.27 -17.28 3.17
CA LEU A 197 -9.16 -18.20 3.91
C LEU A 197 -9.85 -19.19 2.98
N THR A 198 -10.30 -18.78 1.80
CA THR A 198 -10.96 -19.68 0.84
C THR A 198 -10.01 -20.73 0.24
N LYS A 199 -8.70 -20.49 0.23
CA LYS A 199 -7.68 -21.45 -0.26
C LYS A 199 -7.07 -22.31 0.86
N ALA A 200 -7.43 -22.09 2.12
CA ALA A 200 -6.91 -22.86 3.26
C ALA A 200 -7.35 -24.34 3.25
N ASP A 201 -8.39 -24.69 2.49
CA ASP A 201 -8.87 -26.07 2.33
C ASP A 201 -8.07 -26.92 1.31
N GLU A 202 -7.13 -26.34 0.54
CA GLU A 202 -6.16 -27.14 -0.21
C GLU A 202 -5.17 -27.76 0.79
N PRO A 203 -5.03 -29.12 0.82
CA PRO A 203 -4.21 -29.79 1.82
C PRO A 203 -2.78 -29.26 1.78
N LEU A 204 -2.36 -28.64 2.87
CA LEU A 204 -0.98 -28.24 3.11
C LEU A 204 -0.18 -29.53 3.34
N THR A 205 0.37 -30.13 2.27
CA THR A 205 1.31 -31.23 2.43
C THR A 205 2.53 -30.68 3.18
N GLY A 206 2.60 -30.97 4.50
CA GLY A 206 3.78 -30.73 5.31
C GLY A 206 3.66 -29.81 6.54
N CYS A 207 2.49 -29.28 6.88
CA CYS A 207 2.36 -28.50 8.12
C CYS A 207 1.06 -28.88 8.86
N GLU A 208 1.17 -29.76 9.84
CA GLU A 208 0.11 -29.98 10.83
C GLU A 208 0.02 -28.74 11.72
N LEU A 209 -1.12 -28.05 11.71
CA LEU A 209 -1.50 -27.10 12.74
C LEU A 209 -1.52 -27.86 14.07
N LYS A 210 -0.52 -27.71 14.92
CA LYS A 210 -0.60 -28.22 16.29
C LYS A 210 -1.64 -27.40 17.04
N PRO A 211 -2.75 -27.99 17.52
CA PRO A 211 -3.61 -27.28 18.45
C PRO A 211 -2.80 -26.99 19.72
N SER A 212 -2.79 -25.75 20.16
CA SER A 212 -2.19 -25.37 21.44
C SER A 212 -2.91 -26.14 22.56
N SER A 213 -2.25 -27.16 23.13
CA SER A 213 -2.72 -27.87 24.29
C SER A 213 -2.42 -27.04 25.55
N GLU A 214 -3.32 -26.15 25.90
CA GLU A 214 -3.53 -25.76 27.29
C GLU A 214 -5.00 -26.01 27.62
N SER A 215 -5.24 -27.21 28.13
CA SER A 215 -6.49 -27.58 28.77
C SER A 215 -6.53 -26.94 30.15
N VAL A 216 -7.22 -25.83 30.28
CA VAL A 216 -7.73 -25.37 31.57
C VAL A 216 -9.01 -26.15 31.85
N GLY A 217 -9.05 -26.83 33.01
CA GLY A 217 -10.13 -27.68 33.44
C GLY A 217 -11.51 -27.02 33.41
N ALA A 218 -12.43 -27.63 32.71
CA ALA A 218 -13.81 -27.21 32.65
C ALA A 218 -14.53 -27.63 33.93
N THR A 219 -14.96 -26.64 34.71
CA THR A 219 -16.08 -26.83 35.64
C THR A 219 -17.39 -26.66 34.88
N SER A 220 -18.25 -27.65 35.00
CA SER A 220 -19.58 -27.73 34.42
C SER A 220 -20.46 -26.55 34.87
N GLY A 221 -20.91 -25.75 33.90
CA GLY A 221 -21.95 -24.74 34.06
C GLY A 221 -22.69 -24.59 32.73
N ASP A 222 -23.96 -25.02 32.71
CA ASP A 222 -24.90 -24.88 31.60
C ASP A 222 -25.02 -23.44 31.16
N ALA A 223 -24.64 -23.15 29.91
CA ALA A 223 -25.11 -21.99 29.18
C ALA A 223 -25.16 -22.38 27.69
N SER A 224 -26.34 -22.32 27.11
CA SER A 224 -26.63 -22.53 25.69
C SER A 224 -25.88 -21.50 24.82
N SER A 225 -24.64 -21.81 24.47
CA SER A 225 -23.89 -21.12 23.42
C SER A 225 -24.26 -21.78 22.09
N GLY A 226 -24.90 -21.02 21.18
CA GLY A 226 -25.18 -21.46 19.83
C GLY A 226 -23.88 -21.97 19.18
N ASP A 227 -23.92 -23.19 18.71
CA ASP A 227 -22.81 -23.89 18.02
C ASP A 227 -22.50 -23.14 16.72
N VAL A 228 -21.52 -22.24 16.76
CA VAL A 228 -21.00 -21.59 15.55
C VAL A 228 -20.31 -22.69 14.76
N SER A 229 -20.90 -23.08 13.62
CA SER A 229 -20.35 -24.15 12.80
C SER A 229 -18.89 -23.87 12.46
N ARG A 230 -18.04 -24.91 12.49
CA ARG A 230 -16.60 -24.79 12.12
C ARG A 230 -16.39 -24.17 10.75
N ASP A 231 -17.37 -24.25 9.85
CA ASP A 231 -17.31 -23.65 8.52
C ASP A 231 -17.56 -22.13 8.53
N ALA A 232 -18.29 -21.60 9.50
CA ALA A 232 -18.47 -20.16 9.66
C ALA A 232 -17.15 -19.44 10.02
N LEU A 233 -16.25 -20.10 10.76
CA LEU A 233 -14.94 -19.56 11.12
C LEU A 233 -13.92 -19.58 9.97
N LYS A 234 -14.27 -20.14 8.80
CA LYS A 234 -13.42 -20.17 7.60
C LYS A 234 -13.61 -18.98 6.68
N THR A 235 -14.51 -18.06 6.98
CA THR A 235 -14.77 -16.86 6.18
C THR A 235 -14.62 -15.60 7.03
N LEU A 236 -14.32 -14.47 6.40
CA LEU A 236 -14.24 -13.19 7.12
C LEU A 236 -15.60 -12.76 7.69
N ASP A 237 -16.71 -13.06 6.99
CA ASP A 237 -18.06 -12.80 7.49
C ASP A 237 -18.32 -13.60 8.78
N GLY A 238 -17.85 -14.83 8.84
CA GLY A 238 -17.95 -15.67 10.04
C GLY A 238 -17.05 -15.20 11.18
N LEU A 239 -15.76 -14.89 10.87
CA LEU A 239 -14.79 -14.39 11.86
C LEU A 239 -15.22 -13.07 12.50
N PHE A 240 -15.85 -12.19 11.74
CA PHE A 240 -16.27 -10.85 12.21
C PHE A 240 -17.79 -10.71 12.33
N SER A 241 -18.49 -11.86 12.47
CA SER A 241 -19.95 -11.89 12.68
C SER A 241 -20.36 -11.03 13.90
N GLY A 242 -21.43 -10.26 13.75
CA GLY A 242 -21.91 -9.32 14.77
C GLY A 242 -21.12 -8.00 14.84
N LEU A 243 -19.94 -7.94 14.21
CA LEU A 243 -19.15 -6.70 14.10
C LEU A 243 -19.31 -6.04 12.72
N VAL A 244 -19.35 -6.85 11.65
CA VAL A 244 -19.50 -6.41 10.25
C VAL A 244 -20.74 -7.09 9.66
N ASP A 245 -21.58 -6.33 8.92
CA ASP A 245 -22.80 -6.86 8.27
C ASP A 245 -22.50 -7.46 6.89
N ALA A 246 -21.45 -6.99 6.23
CA ALA A 246 -21.01 -7.58 4.96
C ALA A 246 -19.53 -7.34 4.71
N VAL A 247 -18.86 -8.36 4.15
CA VAL A 247 -17.49 -8.27 3.64
C VAL A 247 -17.53 -8.19 2.12
N ILE A 248 -16.90 -7.14 1.56
CA ILE A 248 -16.81 -6.92 0.11
C ILE A 248 -15.40 -7.24 -0.34
N SER A 249 -15.24 -8.39 -1.00
CA SER A 249 -13.97 -8.88 -1.54
C SER A 249 -13.87 -8.62 -3.05
N GLY A 250 -12.67 -8.30 -3.52
CA GLY A 250 -12.40 -8.02 -4.93
C GLY A 250 -12.88 -6.63 -5.38
N PRO A 251 -13.27 -6.49 -6.67
CA PRO A 251 -13.82 -5.25 -7.20
C PRO A 251 -15.14 -4.89 -6.48
N GLY A 252 -15.11 -3.80 -5.70
CA GLY A 252 -16.21 -3.45 -4.80
C GLY A 252 -17.45 -2.87 -5.49
N GLU A 253 -17.36 -2.39 -6.74
CA GLU A 253 -18.41 -1.63 -7.41
C GLU A 253 -19.70 -2.45 -7.59
N GLY A 254 -19.60 -3.66 -8.10
CA GLY A 254 -20.74 -4.56 -8.30
C GLY A 254 -21.34 -5.05 -6.99
N PRO A 255 -20.55 -5.70 -6.10
CA PRO A 255 -21.04 -6.20 -4.82
C PRO A 255 -21.67 -5.12 -3.94
N LEU A 256 -21.11 -3.90 -3.91
CA LEU A 256 -21.69 -2.79 -3.16
C LEU A 256 -23.07 -2.38 -3.69
N LEU A 257 -23.22 -2.26 -5.02
CA LEU A 257 -24.53 -1.94 -5.60
C LEU A 257 -25.55 -3.06 -5.41
N GLN A 258 -25.12 -4.33 -5.44
CA GLN A 258 -25.99 -5.47 -5.12
C GLN A 258 -26.46 -5.43 -3.67
N TRP A 259 -25.55 -5.18 -2.73
CA TRP A 259 -25.90 -5.05 -1.32
C TRP A 259 -26.90 -3.91 -1.06
N LEU A 260 -26.80 -2.82 -1.85
CA LEU A 260 -27.72 -1.68 -1.79
C LEU A 260 -29.02 -1.87 -2.60
N ASP A 261 -29.28 -3.04 -3.17
CA ASP A 261 -30.40 -3.33 -4.07
C ASP A 261 -30.50 -2.38 -5.30
N LYS A 262 -29.36 -1.88 -5.76
CA LYS A 262 -29.24 -0.95 -6.91
C LYS A 262 -28.79 -1.60 -8.22
N ALA A 263 -28.38 -2.87 -8.19
CA ALA A 263 -28.00 -3.62 -9.38
C ALA A 263 -28.35 -5.10 -9.24
N ALA A 264 -28.77 -5.71 -10.36
CA ALA A 264 -28.87 -7.17 -10.45
C ALA A 264 -27.47 -7.81 -10.41
N PRO A 265 -27.35 -9.10 -10.06
CA PRO A 265 -26.10 -9.83 -10.14
C PRO A 265 -25.46 -9.72 -11.53
N GLY A 266 -24.20 -9.32 -11.61
CA GLY A 266 -23.49 -9.18 -12.88
C GLY A 266 -22.27 -8.27 -12.79
N LYS A 267 -21.57 -8.11 -13.93
CA LYS A 267 -20.43 -7.18 -14.02
C LYS A 267 -20.94 -5.74 -14.17
N VAL A 268 -20.72 -4.94 -13.17
CA VAL A 268 -20.89 -3.49 -13.25
C VAL A 268 -19.61 -2.90 -13.87
N PRO A 269 -19.68 -2.17 -14.99
CA PRO A 269 -18.50 -1.50 -15.54
C PRO A 269 -18.00 -0.47 -14.52
N PRO A 270 -16.68 -0.38 -14.28
CA PRO A 270 -16.14 0.64 -13.39
C PRO A 270 -16.56 2.03 -13.88
N GLY A 271 -16.95 2.91 -12.94
CA GLY A 271 -17.26 4.31 -13.22
C GLY A 271 -15.99 5.13 -13.50
N LEU A 272 -16.19 6.36 -13.94
CA LEU A 272 -15.19 7.39 -13.79
C LEU A 272 -15.00 7.62 -12.28
N PRO A 273 -13.77 7.51 -11.74
CA PRO A 273 -13.54 7.83 -10.32
C PRO A 273 -13.98 9.28 -10.02
N ASP A 274 -14.66 9.50 -8.90
CA ASP A 274 -14.99 10.84 -8.46
C ASP A 274 -14.21 11.24 -7.22
N TYR A 275 -13.52 12.35 -7.29
CA TYR A 275 -12.69 12.92 -6.24
C TYR A 275 -13.32 14.14 -5.57
N GLY A 276 -14.52 14.56 -5.96
CA GLY A 276 -15.18 15.79 -5.49
C GLY A 276 -15.48 15.80 -3.99
N LEU A 277 -15.65 14.62 -3.39
CA LEU A 277 -15.94 14.49 -1.96
C LEU A 277 -14.68 14.47 -1.06
N PHE A 278 -13.47 14.52 -1.64
CA PHE A 278 -12.23 14.46 -0.88
C PHE A 278 -11.68 15.85 -0.55
N PRO A 279 -10.97 16.02 0.58
CA PRO A 279 -10.29 17.28 0.93
C PRO A 279 -8.98 17.42 0.13
N LEU A 280 -9.09 17.63 -1.20
CA LEU A 280 -7.98 17.55 -2.15
C LEU A 280 -6.78 18.45 -1.82
N ASN A 281 -7.01 19.58 -1.15
CA ASN A 281 -5.97 20.52 -0.75
C ASN A 281 -5.25 20.15 0.55
N ASP A 282 -5.67 19.08 1.21
CA ASP A 282 -5.18 18.72 2.53
C ASP A 282 -4.12 17.61 2.52
N TYR A 283 -3.94 16.93 1.38
CA TYR A 283 -2.92 15.90 1.23
C TYR A 283 -1.50 16.45 1.33
N PHE A 284 -0.57 15.62 1.79
CA PHE A 284 0.83 16.00 2.01
C PHE A 284 1.64 15.89 0.71
N ALA A 285 1.32 16.75 -0.24
CA ALA A 285 1.95 16.81 -1.56
C ALA A 285 1.93 18.26 -2.10
N PRO A 286 2.79 18.62 -3.06
CA PRO A 286 2.86 19.98 -3.59
C PRO A 286 1.75 20.29 -4.62
N GLY A 287 0.55 19.91 -4.29
CA GLY A 287 -0.65 19.93 -5.12
C GLY A 287 -1.25 18.53 -5.25
N LEU A 288 -2.35 18.41 -5.99
CA LEU A 288 -3.07 17.15 -6.13
C LEU A 288 -2.25 16.15 -6.96
N ILE A 289 -1.86 15.03 -6.34
CA ILE A 289 -1.48 13.80 -7.03
C ILE A 289 -2.76 13.00 -7.19
N LEU A 290 -3.17 12.71 -8.43
CA LEU A 290 -4.41 12.02 -8.71
C LEU A 290 -4.13 10.56 -9.12
N PRO A 291 -4.49 9.55 -8.31
CA PRO A 291 -4.31 8.15 -8.64
C PRO A 291 -5.37 7.68 -9.64
N TYR A 292 -5.00 6.82 -10.58
CA TYR A 292 -5.90 6.19 -11.53
C TYR A 292 -5.42 4.78 -11.87
N ALA A 293 -6.31 3.79 -11.83
CA ALA A 293 -6.03 2.41 -12.22
C ALA A 293 -6.56 2.13 -13.64
N ALA A 294 -5.65 1.95 -14.60
CA ALA A 294 -5.99 1.58 -15.97
C ALA A 294 -6.20 0.07 -16.15
N SER A 295 -5.80 -0.73 -15.16
CA SER A 295 -6.03 -2.17 -15.11
C SER A 295 -6.07 -2.70 -13.68
N ARG A 296 -6.58 -3.91 -13.52
CA ARG A 296 -6.43 -4.72 -12.32
C ARG A 296 -5.56 -5.93 -12.63
N GLY A 297 -4.80 -6.43 -11.63
CA GLY A 297 -3.83 -7.50 -11.82
C GLY A 297 -2.65 -7.07 -12.70
N CYS A 298 -1.84 -8.03 -13.10
CA CYS A 298 -0.64 -7.80 -13.93
C CYS A 298 -0.72 -8.56 -15.25
N TYR A 299 -0.46 -7.90 -16.39
CA TYR A 299 -0.52 -8.54 -17.71
C TYR A 299 0.52 -9.65 -17.90
N TRP A 300 1.63 -9.60 -17.15
CA TRP A 300 2.64 -10.67 -17.16
C TRP A 300 2.22 -11.89 -16.35
N ASN A 301 1.84 -11.70 -15.12
CA ASN A 301 1.26 -12.69 -14.20
C ASN A 301 2.01 -14.04 -14.11
N ARG A 302 3.37 -14.04 -14.20
CA ARG A 302 4.20 -15.26 -14.24
C ARG A 302 5.28 -15.30 -13.17
N CYS A 303 5.61 -14.16 -12.53
CA CYS A 303 6.70 -14.10 -11.56
C CYS A 303 6.43 -15.03 -10.37
N ALA A 304 7.40 -15.88 -10.00
CA ALA A 304 7.23 -16.86 -8.92
C ALA A 304 7.11 -16.21 -7.54
N PHE A 305 7.78 -15.06 -7.34
CA PHE A 305 7.77 -14.32 -6.07
C PHE A 305 6.51 -13.46 -5.87
N CYS A 306 5.70 -13.25 -6.91
CA CYS A 306 4.64 -12.24 -6.88
C CYS A 306 3.35 -12.77 -6.22
N PRO A 307 2.71 -12.03 -5.31
CA PRO A 307 1.44 -12.42 -4.70
C PRO A 307 0.25 -12.37 -5.69
N GLU A 308 0.30 -11.57 -6.75
CA GLU A 308 -0.82 -11.42 -7.71
C GLU A 308 -1.34 -12.74 -8.28
N PRO A 309 -0.48 -13.65 -8.81
CA PRO A 309 -0.93 -14.97 -9.24
C PRO A 309 -1.47 -15.82 -8.09
N ALA A 310 -0.86 -15.69 -6.91
CA ALA A 310 -1.22 -16.43 -5.71
C ALA A 310 -2.63 -16.06 -5.22
N GLU A 311 -2.96 -14.77 -5.23
CA GLU A 311 -4.27 -14.24 -4.85
C GLU A 311 -5.33 -14.46 -5.94
N GLY A 312 -4.93 -14.89 -7.14
CA GLY A 312 -5.85 -15.13 -8.26
C GLY A 312 -6.29 -13.84 -8.96
N ASN A 313 -5.54 -12.76 -8.80
CA ASN A 313 -5.81 -11.47 -9.44
C ASN A 313 -5.57 -11.54 -10.94
N ARG A 314 -6.64 -11.81 -11.70
CA ARG A 314 -6.58 -11.86 -13.16
C ARG A 314 -6.40 -10.47 -13.75
N TYR A 315 -5.59 -10.38 -14.81
CA TYR A 315 -5.44 -9.14 -15.55
C TYR A 315 -6.75 -8.72 -16.22
N ALA A 316 -7.23 -7.54 -15.89
CA ALA A 316 -8.45 -6.96 -16.43
C ALA A 316 -8.20 -5.48 -16.78
N PRO A 317 -7.84 -5.17 -18.05
CA PRO A 317 -7.59 -3.80 -18.48
C PRO A 317 -8.90 -3.03 -18.69
N VAL A 318 -8.87 -1.74 -18.40
CA VAL A 318 -9.84 -0.77 -18.93
C VAL A 318 -9.52 -0.51 -20.41
N GLY A 319 -10.54 -0.27 -21.23
CA GLY A 319 -10.33 0.06 -22.63
C GLY A 319 -9.43 1.29 -22.80
N ARG A 320 -8.38 1.20 -23.62
CA ARG A 320 -7.33 2.23 -23.74
C ARG A 320 -7.85 3.62 -24.09
N GLY A 321 -8.77 3.73 -25.03
CA GLY A 321 -9.41 5.01 -25.37
C GLY A 321 -10.14 5.59 -24.17
N ARG A 322 -10.90 4.77 -23.45
CA ARG A 322 -11.57 5.17 -22.23
C ARG A 322 -10.59 5.64 -21.14
N VAL A 323 -9.43 4.97 -20.96
CA VAL A 323 -8.40 5.44 -20.00
C VAL A 323 -7.99 6.87 -20.29
N VAL A 324 -7.72 7.20 -21.55
CA VAL A 324 -7.31 8.54 -21.94
C VAL A 324 -8.45 9.55 -21.74
N ASP A 325 -9.67 9.20 -22.10
CA ASP A 325 -10.85 10.07 -21.91
C ASP A 325 -11.10 10.32 -20.40
N ASP A 326 -11.02 9.28 -19.58
CA ASP A 326 -11.14 9.38 -18.13
C ASP A 326 -10.06 10.31 -17.55
N LEU A 327 -8.77 10.09 -17.93
CA LEU A 327 -7.65 10.91 -17.44
C LEU A 327 -7.78 12.38 -17.83
N ARG A 328 -8.23 12.68 -19.05
CA ARG A 328 -8.47 14.05 -19.51
C ARG A 328 -9.63 14.70 -18.76
N THR A 329 -10.74 13.98 -18.60
CA THR A 329 -11.88 14.46 -17.82
C THR A 329 -11.49 14.79 -16.38
N LEU A 330 -10.72 13.89 -15.73
CA LEU A 330 -10.21 14.10 -14.39
C LEU A 330 -9.23 15.28 -14.31
N ALA A 331 -8.37 15.43 -15.32
CA ALA A 331 -7.44 16.53 -15.41
C ALA A 331 -8.15 17.89 -15.55
N GLU A 332 -9.20 17.98 -16.36
CA GLU A 332 -10.02 19.17 -16.54
C GLU A 332 -10.76 19.55 -15.25
N ARG A 333 -11.36 18.54 -14.56
CA ARG A 333 -12.13 18.75 -13.33
C ARG A 333 -11.27 19.17 -12.14
N HIS A 334 -10.15 18.47 -11.92
CA HIS A 334 -9.38 18.55 -10.68
C HIS A 334 -8.02 19.24 -10.81
N ARG A 335 -7.53 19.46 -12.04
CA ARG A 335 -6.25 20.11 -12.35
C ARG A 335 -5.08 19.57 -11.52
N PRO A 336 -4.84 18.23 -11.53
CA PRO A 336 -3.76 17.64 -10.76
C PRO A 336 -2.40 18.14 -11.25
N VAL A 337 -1.45 18.26 -10.33
CA VAL A 337 -0.05 18.54 -10.66
C VAL A 337 0.66 17.27 -11.17
N LEU A 338 0.11 16.08 -10.87
CA LEU A 338 0.69 14.80 -11.23
C LEU A 338 -0.39 13.71 -11.28
N LEU A 339 -0.37 12.88 -12.32
CA LEU A 339 -1.18 11.66 -12.38
C LEU A 339 -0.33 10.47 -11.90
N HIS A 340 -0.87 9.67 -10.99
CA HIS A 340 -0.28 8.41 -10.55
C HIS A 340 -1.05 7.24 -11.17
N LEU A 341 -0.48 6.59 -12.18
CA LEU A 341 -1.04 5.37 -12.74
C LEU A 341 -0.67 4.20 -11.81
N VAL A 342 -1.67 3.73 -11.03
CA VAL A 342 -1.44 2.79 -9.91
C VAL A 342 -1.45 1.32 -10.31
N ASP A 343 -1.36 1.04 -11.60
CA ASP A 343 -1.30 -0.31 -12.16
C ASP A 343 -0.08 -1.09 -11.63
N ASN A 344 -0.20 -2.41 -11.46
CA ASN A 344 0.93 -3.28 -11.16
C ASN A 344 2.00 -3.30 -12.27
N ALA A 345 1.56 -3.10 -13.52
CA ALA A 345 2.43 -2.80 -14.66
C ALA A 345 1.59 -2.23 -15.81
N LEU A 346 1.89 -1.02 -16.24
CA LEU A 346 1.30 -0.42 -17.44
C LEU A 346 1.67 -1.27 -18.68
N SER A 347 0.68 -1.63 -19.46
CA SER A 347 0.93 -2.43 -20.68
C SER A 347 1.60 -1.58 -21.76
N PRO A 348 2.46 -2.18 -22.62
CA PRO A 348 3.04 -1.46 -23.75
C PRO A 348 1.99 -0.79 -24.66
N ALA A 349 0.86 -1.46 -24.85
CA ALA A 349 -0.24 -0.93 -25.64
C ALA A 349 -0.92 0.31 -25.02
N LEU A 350 -0.96 0.42 -23.70
CA LEU A 350 -1.42 1.64 -23.02
C LEU A 350 -0.41 2.77 -23.17
N LEU A 351 0.90 2.47 -23.04
CA LEU A 351 1.95 3.47 -23.26
C LEU A 351 1.91 4.04 -24.67
N ASP A 352 1.64 3.20 -25.69
CA ASP A 352 1.44 3.64 -27.07
C ASP A 352 0.23 4.60 -27.21
N GLU A 353 -0.84 4.31 -26.47
CA GLU A 353 -2.02 5.17 -26.45
C GLU A 353 -1.74 6.52 -25.80
N LEU A 354 -1.02 6.51 -24.64
CA LEU A 354 -0.62 7.74 -23.97
C LEU A 354 0.35 8.60 -24.81
N ILE A 355 1.20 7.98 -25.65
CA ILE A 355 2.04 8.71 -26.62
C ILE A 355 1.17 9.37 -27.69
N ARG A 356 0.21 8.62 -28.25
CA ARG A 356 -0.67 9.11 -29.32
C ARG A 356 -1.61 10.21 -28.83
N THR A 357 -2.11 10.04 -27.61
CA THR A 357 -3.13 10.88 -27.01
C THR A 357 -2.74 11.24 -25.58
N PRO A 358 -1.85 12.22 -25.39
CA PRO A 358 -1.37 12.59 -24.06
C PRO A 358 -2.51 13.01 -23.11
N PRO A 359 -2.43 12.63 -21.82
CA PRO A 359 -3.49 12.94 -20.84
C PRO A 359 -3.51 14.41 -20.40
N GLY A 360 -2.47 15.17 -20.68
CA GLY A 360 -2.31 16.57 -20.33
C GLY A 360 -1.31 16.78 -19.17
N PRO A 361 -1.66 16.45 -17.92
CA PRO A 361 -0.73 16.59 -16.80
C PRO A 361 0.44 15.60 -16.88
N PRO A 362 1.56 15.91 -16.21
CA PRO A 362 2.63 14.94 -15.98
C PRO A 362 2.11 13.66 -15.31
N TRP A 363 2.73 12.53 -15.63
CA TRP A 363 2.32 11.24 -15.08
C TRP A 363 3.50 10.32 -14.80
N TYR A 364 3.27 9.35 -13.89
CA TYR A 364 4.21 8.28 -13.58
C TYR A 364 3.46 6.97 -13.28
N GLY A 365 4.16 5.85 -13.37
CA GLY A 365 3.57 4.55 -13.05
C GLY A 365 4.59 3.42 -13.08
N PHE A 366 4.12 2.21 -12.81
CA PHE A 366 4.93 0.98 -12.86
C PHE A 366 4.95 0.42 -14.28
N VAL A 367 6.14 0.02 -14.75
CA VAL A 367 6.32 -0.70 -16.03
C VAL A 367 7.26 -1.89 -15.83
N ARG A 368 7.17 -2.85 -16.74
CA ARG A 368 8.18 -3.89 -16.91
C ARG A 368 9.21 -3.45 -17.94
N PHE A 369 10.41 -4.01 -17.88
CA PHE A 369 11.36 -3.90 -18.97
C PHE A 369 10.82 -4.61 -20.21
N PHE A 370 10.82 -3.94 -21.37
CA PHE A 370 10.44 -4.52 -22.64
C PHE A 370 11.19 -3.80 -23.79
N PRO A 371 11.36 -4.46 -24.97
CA PRO A 371 12.32 -4.00 -25.99
C PRO A 371 12.16 -2.56 -26.45
N ARG A 372 10.93 -2.06 -26.61
CA ARG A 372 10.71 -0.68 -27.08
C ARG A 372 11.18 0.40 -26.12
N LEU A 373 11.28 0.12 -24.82
CA LEU A 373 11.88 1.06 -23.86
C LEU A 373 13.40 1.22 -24.04
N ALA A 374 14.08 0.33 -24.78
CA ALA A 374 15.46 0.50 -25.16
C ALA A 374 15.65 1.43 -26.37
N ASP A 375 14.57 1.82 -27.05
CA ASP A 375 14.59 2.79 -28.15
C ASP A 375 14.53 4.23 -27.58
N PRO A 376 15.59 5.04 -27.77
CA PRO A 376 15.63 6.42 -27.28
C PRO A 376 14.50 7.29 -27.86
N GLU A 377 14.07 7.07 -29.12
CA GLU A 377 12.97 7.83 -29.72
C GLU A 377 11.63 7.54 -29.02
N TYR A 378 11.39 6.27 -28.71
CA TYR A 378 10.22 5.87 -27.94
C TYR A 378 10.19 6.53 -26.55
N CYS A 379 11.32 6.53 -25.84
CA CYS A 379 11.45 7.20 -24.55
C CYS A 379 11.24 8.71 -24.64
N ARG A 380 11.78 9.36 -25.68
CA ARG A 380 11.52 10.79 -25.94
C ARG A 380 10.04 11.06 -26.23
N ALA A 381 9.37 10.16 -26.94
CA ALA A 381 7.92 10.27 -27.20
C ALA A 381 7.11 10.13 -25.88
N LEU A 382 7.46 9.20 -25.00
CA LEU A 382 6.87 9.09 -23.65
C LEU A 382 7.09 10.37 -22.84
N ARG A 383 8.30 10.94 -22.86
CA ARG A 383 8.59 12.20 -22.15
C ARG A 383 7.74 13.35 -22.68
N ARG A 384 7.60 13.50 -23.99
CA ARG A 384 6.72 14.50 -24.60
C ARG A 384 5.24 14.27 -24.26
N ALA A 385 4.84 13.02 -24.02
CA ALA A 385 3.48 12.67 -23.60
C ALA A 385 3.24 12.87 -22.08
N GLY A 386 4.22 13.48 -21.37
CA GLY A 386 4.09 13.82 -19.95
C GLY A 386 4.65 12.78 -18.98
N CYS A 387 5.29 11.68 -19.44
CA CYS A 387 5.95 10.74 -18.54
C CYS A 387 7.14 11.40 -17.83
N VAL A 388 7.08 11.50 -16.50
CA VAL A 388 8.16 12.10 -15.70
C VAL A 388 8.99 11.09 -14.94
N MET A 389 8.43 9.92 -14.62
CA MET A 389 9.12 8.85 -13.92
C MET A 389 8.51 7.49 -14.28
N LEU A 390 9.33 6.46 -14.36
CA LEU A 390 8.88 5.08 -14.43
C LEU A 390 9.44 4.29 -13.24
N LYS A 391 8.55 3.52 -12.59
CA LYS A 391 8.91 2.52 -11.57
C LYS A 391 9.20 1.22 -12.31
N LEU A 392 10.40 0.66 -12.12
CA LEU A 392 10.94 -0.45 -12.89
C LEU A 392 11.24 -1.63 -11.96
N GLY A 393 10.50 -2.73 -12.08
CA GLY A 393 10.77 -3.95 -11.34
C GLY A 393 11.92 -4.72 -12.01
N LEU A 394 13.16 -4.46 -11.60
CA LEU A 394 14.35 -5.23 -12.01
C LEU A 394 14.46 -6.52 -11.21
N GLU A 395 14.26 -6.42 -9.92
CA GLU A 395 14.32 -7.43 -8.85
C GLU A 395 15.72 -7.92 -8.56
N SER A 396 16.50 -8.39 -9.56
CA SER A 396 17.86 -8.92 -9.39
C SER A 396 18.80 -8.47 -10.51
N GLY A 397 20.08 -8.33 -10.20
CA GLY A 397 21.16 -8.17 -11.17
C GLY A 397 21.82 -9.50 -11.58
N SER A 398 21.24 -10.64 -11.20
CA SER A 398 21.62 -11.97 -11.65
C SER A 398 20.59 -12.49 -12.67
N GLN A 399 21.05 -12.81 -13.90
CA GLN A 399 20.17 -13.38 -14.92
C GLN A 399 19.60 -14.73 -14.47
N ALA A 400 20.40 -15.54 -13.78
CA ALA A 400 19.97 -16.84 -13.28
C ALA A 400 18.80 -16.72 -12.28
N VAL A 401 18.79 -15.70 -11.42
CA VAL A 401 17.67 -15.43 -10.51
C VAL A 401 16.45 -14.97 -11.30
N LEU A 402 16.60 -14.04 -12.24
CA LEU A 402 15.49 -13.54 -13.06
C LEU A 402 14.81 -14.65 -13.86
N ASP A 403 15.59 -15.62 -14.36
CA ASP A 403 15.08 -16.77 -15.12
C ASP A 403 14.33 -17.75 -14.20
N ARG A 404 14.91 -18.11 -13.04
CA ARG A 404 14.26 -18.99 -12.05
C ARG A 404 12.96 -18.39 -11.49
N GLU A 405 12.95 -17.08 -11.29
CA GLU A 405 11.76 -16.36 -10.83
C GLU A 405 10.75 -16.05 -11.95
N ASN A 406 10.97 -16.49 -13.18
CA ASN A 406 10.12 -16.22 -14.35
C ASN A 406 9.84 -14.72 -14.53
N LYS A 407 10.82 -13.87 -14.18
CA LYS A 407 10.68 -12.42 -14.29
C LYS A 407 10.59 -11.98 -15.75
N GLY A 408 11.24 -12.68 -16.67
CA GLY A 408 11.24 -12.37 -18.11
C GLY A 408 11.86 -11.00 -18.40
N VAL A 409 12.97 -10.70 -17.76
CA VAL A 409 13.83 -9.53 -17.98
C VAL A 409 15.21 -10.03 -18.36
N ASP A 410 15.74 -9.50 -19.45
CA ASP A 410 17.13 -9.67 -19.87
C ASP A 410 17.95 -8.49 -19.34
N LEU A 411 19.12 -8.76 -18.72
CA LEU A 411 19.94 -7.72 -18.09
C LEU A 411 20.57 -6.76 -19.10
N ALA A 412 20.95 -7.23 -20.30
CA ALA A 412 21.49 -6.35 -21.34
C ALA A 412 20.39 -5.41 -21.87
N LEU A 413 19.16 -5.92 -22.04
CA LEU A 413 18.00 -5.10 -22.35
C LEU A 413 17.74 -4.08 -21.22
N ALA A 414 17.85 -4.49 -19.96
CA ALA A 414 17.62 -3.60 -18.82
C ALA A 414 18.60 -2.43 -18.78
N GLU A 415 19.88 -2.66 -19.07
CA GLU A 415 20.91 -1.61 -19.19
C GLU A 415 20.54 -0.61 -20.30
N GLY A 416 20.16 -1.10 -21.49
CA GLY A 416 19.71 -0.25 -22.62
C GLY A 416 18.47 0.58 -22.29
N VAL A 417 17.50 0.00 -21.57
CA VAL A 417 16.29 0.70 -21.12
C VAL A 417 16.63 1.82 -20.13
N LEU A 418 17.46 1.52 -19.13
CA LEU A 418 17.87 2.52 -18.12
C LEU A 418 18.55 3.72 -18.79
N GLU A 419 19.44 3.47 -19.75
CA GLU A 419 20.15 4.53 -20.47
C GLU A 419 19.22 5.33 -21.39
N SER A 420 18.31 4.67 -22.12
CA SER A 420 17.35 5.36 -23.00
C SER A 420 16.39 6.25 -22.23
N LEU A 421 15.89 5.79 -21.06
CA LEU A 421 15.08 6.60 -20.17
C LEU A 421 15.86 7.78 -19.58
N ARG A 422 17.14 7.57 -19.21
CA ARG A 422 18.05 8.62 -18.75
C ARG A 422 18.20 9.70 -19.83
N ALA A 423 18.52 9.30 -21.03
CA ALA A 423 18.72 10.21 -22.16
C ALA A 423 17.43 10.99 -22.53
N ALA A 424 16.26 10.42 -22.23
CA ALA A 424 14.97 11.09 -22.41
C ALA A 424 14.54 11.99 -21.24
N GLY A 425 15.32 12.06 -20.14
CA GLY A 425 14.96 12.85 -18.95
C GLY A 425 13.75 12.27 -18.18
N ILE A 426 13.53 10.94 -18.24
CA ILE A 426 12.52 10.24 -17.44
C ILE A 426 13.21 9.63 -16.22
N ALA A 427 12.76 9.96 -15.01
CA ALA A 427 13.33 9.41 -13.79
C ALA A 427 13.08 7.89 -13.70
N ARG A 428 14.05 7.14 -13.20
CA ARG A 428 14.07 5.68 -13.10
C ARG A 428 14.08 5.28 -11.63
N TYR A 429 12.94 4.80 -11.13
CA TYR A 429 12.82 4.25 -9.78
C TYR A 429 12.92 2.73 -9.87
N VAL A 430 14.09 2.18 -9.56
CA VAL A 430 14.38 0.75 -9.72
C VAL A 430 14.06 0.01 -8.43
N TYR A 431 13.32 -1.09 -8.57
CA TYR A 431 12.95 -1.99 -7.47
C TYR A 431 13.82 -3.23 -7.51
N LEU A 432 14.44 -3.54 -6.38
CA LEU A 432 15.25 -4.73 -6.14
C LEU A 432 14.64 -5.56 -5.02
N LEU A 433 14.67 -6.87 -5.18
CA LEU A 433 14.10 -7.84 -4.25
C LEU A 433 15.19 -8.85 -3.84
N PHE A 434 15.47 -8.93 -2.55
CA PHE A 434 16.52 -9.77 -1.99
C PHE A 434 15.97 -10.90 -1.15
N GLY A 435 16.67 -12.03 -1.12
CA GLY A 435 16.34 -13.19 -0.29
C GLY A 435 15.21 -14.03 -0.85
N THR A 436 15.02 -14.05 -2.19
CA THR A 436 14.13 -15.03 -2.83
C THR A 436 14.75 -16.43 -2.70
N PRO A 437 13.94 -17.50 -2.73
CA PRO A 437 14.48 -18.87 -2.65
C PRO A 437 15.51 -19.22 -3.72
N SER A 438 15.51 -18.46 -4.81
CA SER A 438 16.41 -18.63 -5.95
C SER A 438 17.72 -17.84 -5.82
N GLU A 439 17.89 -17.01 -4.81
CA GLU A 439 19.04 -16.13 -4.64
C GLU A 439 20.01 -16.69 -3.60
N SER A 440 21.30 -16.66 -3.87
CA SER A 440 22.36 -16.84 -2.88
C SER A 440 23.10 -15.52 -2.62
N GLU A 441 24.06 -15.52 -1.70
CA GLU A 441 24.95 -14.36 -1.48
C GLU A 441 25.70 -13.98 -2.76
N PHE A 442 26.07 -14.95 -3.59
CA PHE A 442 26.75 -14.70 -4.86
C PHE A 442 25.88 -13.89 -5.83
N GLU A 443 24.62 -14.26 -6.00
CA GLU A 443 23.67 -13.51 -6.85
C GLU A 443 23.30 -12.15 -6.26
N ALA A 444 23.21 -12.03 -4.93
CA ALA A 444 23.02 -10.74 -4.28
C ALA A 444 24.20 -9.78 -4.55
N ARG A 445 25.45 -10.29 -4.59
CA ARG A 445 26.63 -9.51 -4.99
C ARG A 445 26.59 -9.14 -6.47
N ALA A 446 26.14 -10.04 -7.35
CA ALA A 446 25.92 -9.71 -8.76
C ALA A 446 24.89 -8.58 -8.92
N THR A 447 23.87 -8.54 -8.05
CA THR A 447 22.88 -7.44 -8.00
C THR A 447 23.53 -6.13 -7.56
N LEU A 448 24.44 -6.15 -6.59
CA LEU A 448 25.24 -4.98 -6.21
C LEU A 448 26.08 -4.48 -7.38
N GLU A 449 26.82 -5.37 -8.04
CA GLU A 449 27.69 -5.02 -9.17
C GLU A 449 26.91 -4.42 -10.34
N PHE A 450 25.77 -5.02 -10.71
CA PHE A 450 24.87 -4.49 -11.73
C PHE A 450 24.39 -3.08 -11.38
N THR A 451 23.95 -2.89 -10.12
CA THR A 451 23.43 -1.60 -9.65
C THR A 451 24.54 -0.54 -9.64
N VAL A 452 25.75 -0.88 -9.23
CA VAL A 452 26.91 0.02 -9.22
C VAL A 452 27.29 0.42 -10.65
N ARG A 453 27.37 -0.53 -11.58
CA ARG A 453 27.68 -0.29 -12.98
C ARG A 453 26.68 0.66 -13.65
N ASN A 454 25.39 0.53 -13.28
CA ASN A 454 24.29 1.33 -13.82
C ASN A 454 23.89 2.53 -12.93
N SER A 455 24.68 2.86 -11.89
CA SER A 455 24.31 3.85 -10.87
C SER A 455 23.99 5.24 -11.41
N ARG A 456 24.63 5.65 -12.52
CA ARG A 456 24.35 6.92 -13.22
C ARG A 456 22.98 6.92 -13.92
N ALA A 457 22.50 5.75 -14.32
CA ALA A 457 21.20 5.60 -14.98
C ALA A 457 20.07 5.26 -14.01
N ILE A 458 20.31 5.21 -12.71
CA ILE A 458 19.30 4.95 -11.67
C ILE A 458 19.08 6.24 -10.87
N SER A 459 17.84 6.74 -10.87
CA SER A 459 17.47 7.95 -10.11
C SER A 459 17.21 7.64 -8.65
N PHE A 460 16.44 6.56 -8.38
CA PHE A 460 15.99 6.14 -7.05
C PHE A 460 16.01 4.62 -6.93
N LEU A 461 16.12 4.10 -5.71
CA LEU A 461 16.14 2.68 -5.41
C LEU A 461 15.10 2.29 -4.36
N ASN A 462 14.36 1.22 -4.62
CA ASN A 462 13.61 0.50 -3.60
C ASN A 462 14.31 -0.84 -3.31
N LEU A 463 14.66 -1.07 -2.05
CA LEU A 463 15.29 -2.30 -1.59
C LEU A 463 14.28 -3.09 -0.77
N ALA A 464 13.71 -4.14 -1.37
CA ALA A 464 12.73 -5.00 -0.72
C ALA A 464 13.35 -6.32 -0.28
N LEU A 465 12.83 -6.86 0.83
CA LEU A 465 13.10 -8.22 1.29
C LEU A 465 11.94 -9.11 0.89
N PHE A 466 12.25 -10.27 0.33
CA PHE A 466 11.24 -11.24 -0.03
C PHE A 466 10.45 -11.71 1.18
N ASN A 467 9.15 -11.84 1.01
CA ASN A 467 8.23 -12.50 1.92
C ASN A 467 7.52 -13.59 1.14
N LEU A 468 7.53 -14.82 1.64
CA LEU A 468 6.91 -15.97 0.99
C LEU A 468 5.37 -15.84 1.05
N PRO A 469 4.67 -15.64 -0.07
CA PRO A 469 3.21 -15.60 -0.06
C PRO A 469 2.63 -16.95 0.34
N LEU A 470 1.67 -16.98 1.25
CA LEU A 470 1.06 -18.22 1.74
C LEU A 470 0.31 -19.00 0.67
N ALA A 471 -0.17 -18.35 -0.37
CA ALA A 471 -0.80 -18.97 -1.54
C ALA A 471 0.12 -18.99 -2.78
N GLY A 472 1.45 -18.76 -2.61
CA GLY A 472 2.40 -18.60 -3.71
C GLY A 472 2.77 -19.89 -4.44
N ARG A 473 3.19 -19.76 -5.71
CA ARG A 473 3.82 -20.85 -6.48
C ARG A 473 5.18 -21.19 -5.86
N GLY A 474 5.59 -22.46 -5.91
CA GLY A 474 6.88 -22.93 -5.37
C GLY A 474 6.90 -23.13 -3.85
N ARG A 475 5.83 -22.84 -3.13
CA ARG A 475 5.72 -23.07 -1.69
C ARG A 475 5.86 -24.54 -1.30
N ALA A 476 5.34 -25.45 -2.11
CA ALA A 476 5.36 -26.90 -1.85
C ALA A 476 6.80 -27.47 -1.78
N GLU A 477 7.78 -26.77 -2.34
CA GLU A 477 9.19 -27.18 -2.37
C GLU A 477 10.01 -26.57 -1.22
N LEU A 478 9.40 -25.66 -0.41
CA LEU A 478 10.11 -24.96 0.66
C LEU A 478 9.65 -25.45 2.04
N GLU A 479 10.61 -25.59 2.95
CA GLU A 479 10.33 -25.79 4.37
C GLU A 479 9.79 -24.48 4.97
N VAL A 480 8.48 -24.44 5.24
CA VAL A 480 7.76 -23.30 5.79
C VAL A 480 7.86 -23.33 7.31
N LEU A 481 8.28 -22.20 7.91
CA LEU A 481 8.34 -22.06 9.35
C LEU A 481 6.92 -22.00 9.96
N PRO A 482 6.70 -22.56 11.15
CA PRO A 482 5.42 -22.46 11.84
C PRO A 482 4.96 -21.01 12.02
N TYR A 483 3.66 -20.77 11.85
CA TYR A 483 3.03 -19.48 12.11
C TYR A 483 1.65 -19.70 12.73
N ASP A 484 1.23 -18.81 13.63
CA ASP A 484 -0.05 -18.88 14.36
C ASP A 484 -1.02 -17.74 14.00
N ASP A 485 -0.64 -16.87 13.09
CA ASP A 485 -1.43 -15.72 12.68
C ASP A 485 -2.41 -16.11 11.57
N ASP A 486 -3.69 -16.28 11.92
CA ASP A 486 -4.76 -16.77 11.03
C ASP A 486 -5.03 -15.88 9.80
N LEU A 487 -4.74 -14.57 9.89
CA LEU A 487 -4.85 -13.61 8.80
C LEU A 487 -3.49 -13.23 8.18
N SER A 488 -2.43 -13.98 8.46
CA SER A 488 -1.14 -13.74 7.81
C SER A 488 -1.22 -14.04 6.32
N LEU A 489 -0.67 -13.15 5.50
CA LEU A 489 -0.55 -13.31 4.05
C LEU A 489 0.79 -13.93 3.65
N TYR A 490 1.75 -13.93 4.56
CA TYR A 490 3.12 -14.37 4.33
C TYR A 490 3.59 -15.30 5.44
N ALA A 491 4.47 -16.22 5.11
CA ALA A 491 5.15 -17.09 6.06
C ALA A 491 6.66 -16.88 6.05
N GLY A 492 7.31 -17.27 7.16
CA GLY A 492 8.73 -17.53 7.17
C GLY A 492 9.05 -18.85 6.46
N PHE A 493 10.27 -18.99 5.96
CA PHE A 493 10.73 -20.23 5.34
C PHE A 493 12.22 -20.42 5.62
N GLN A 494 12.67 -21.68 5.57
CA GLN A 494 14.08 -22.00 5.58
C GLN A 494 14.62 -21.82 4.16
N HIS A 495 15.66 -20.97 4.02
CA HIS A 495 16.22 -20.67 2.71
C HIS A 495 17.06 -21.86 2.20
N PRO A 496 16.84 -22.35 0.96
CA PRO A 496 17.52 -23.54 0.43
C PRO A 496 19.06 -23.43 0.43
N GLU A 497 19.58 -22.24 0.13
CA GLU A 497 21.01 -21.93 0.08
C GLU A 497 21.53 -21.31 1.40
N GLY A 498 20.74 -21.32 2.48
CA GLY A 498 21.10 -20.70 3.75
C GLY A 498 21.20 -19.16 3.71
N TRP A 499 20.78 -18.53 2.62
CA TRP A 499 20.76 -17.08 2.44
C TRP A 499 19.53 -16.48 3.11
N ASP A 500 19.47 -16.64 4.43
CA ASP A 500 18.31 -16.30 5.23
C ASP A 500 18.17 -14.77 5.46
N ARG A 501 17.02 -14.37 5.96
CA ARG A 501 16.65 -12.96 6.19
C ARG A 501 17.66 -12.17 7.05
N PRO A 502 18.25 -12.70 8.14
CA PRO A 502 19.32 -12.04 8.89
C PRO A 502 20.58 -11.78 8.07
N LEU A 503 21.00 -12.74 7.22
CA LEU A 503 22.16 -12.59 6.35
C LEU A 503 21.91 -11.53 5.27
N VAL A 504 20.74 -11.58 4.62
CA VAL A 504 20.32 -10.58 3.64
C VAL A 504 20.32 -9.17 4.25
N ARG A 505 19.74 -8.99 5.44
CA ARG A 505 19.75 -7.69 6.14
C ARG A 505 21.17 -7.22 6.42
N ARG A 506 22.05 -8.11 6.90
CA ARG A 506 23.45 -7.79 7.16
C ARG A 506 24.18 -7.33 5.90
N PHE A 507 23.99 -8.03 4.78
CA PHE A 507 24.55 -7.65 3.48
C PHE A 507 24.04 -6.28 3.04
N LEU A 508 22.72 -6.05 3.08
CA LEU A 508 22.14 -4.78 2.71
C LEU A 508 22.65 -3.62 3.58
N ASP A 509 22.79 -3.81 4.88
CA ASP A 509 23.18 -2.74 5.80
C ASP A 509 24.70 -2.49 5.83
N ARG A 510 25.52 -3.52 5.63
CA ARG A 510 26.98 -3.41 5.74
C ARG A 510 27.70 -3.23 4.44
N GLU A 511 27.16 -3.74 3.33
CA GLU A 511 27.81 -3.74 2.02
C GLU A 511 27.01 -2.94 1.00
N PHE A 512 25.79 -3.34 0.68
CA PHE A 512 25.02 -2.76 -0.42
C PHE A 512 24.77 -1.25 -0.21
N ARG A 513 24.17 -0.87 0.91
CA ARG A 513 23.82 0.55 1.20
C ARG A 513 25.05 1.42 1.44
N ARG A 514 26.17 0.82 1.86
CA ARG A 514 27.42 1.53 2.14
C ARG A 514 28.28 1.76 0.92
N HIS A 515 28.04 1.04 -0.19
CA HIS A 515 28.77 1.28 -1.41
C HIS A 515 28.57 2.74 -1.88
N PRO A 516 29.65 3.51 -2.19
CA PRO A 516 29.55 4.95 -2.47
C PRO A 516 28.54 5.31 -3.54
N ALA A 517 28.49 4.55 -4.65
CA ALA A 517 27.53 4.76 -5.74
C ALA A 517 26.08 4.54 -5.29
N ILE A 518 25.81 3.51 -4.46
CA ILE A 518 24.48 3.21 -3.93
C ILE A 518 24.06 4.25 -2.89
N ALA A 519 24.94 4.58 -1.96
CA ALA A 519 24.70 5.61 -0.96
C ALA A 519 24.34 6.97 -1.59
N ALA A 520 24.96 7.30 -2.73
CA ALA A 520 24.63 8.50 -3.48
C ALA A 520 23.20 8.48 -4.04
N ILE A 521 22.69 7.31 -4.49
CA ILE A 521 21.32 7.16 -4.95
C ILE A 521 20.35 7.27 -3.75
N LEU A 522 20.58 6.51 -2.68
CA LEU A 522 19.70 6.45 -1.51
C LEU A 522 19.56 7.81 -0.80
N ARG A 523 20.58 8.68 -0.85
CA ARG A 523 20.47 10.04 -0.32
C ARG A 523 19.49 10.93 -1.08
N ARG A 524 19.12 10.57 -2.32
CA ARG A 524 18.13 11.30 -3.12
C ARG A 524 16.71 10.81 -2.87
N ASP A 525 16.53 9.64 -2.26
CA ASP A 525 15.22 9.07 -2.00
C ASP A 525 14.44 9.97 -1.01
N PRO A 526 13.21 10.39 -1.35
CA PRO A 526 12.38 11.15 -0.43
C PRO A 526 12.06 10.32 0.83
N PRO A 527 12.36 10.81 2.06
CA PRO A 527 12.01 10.07 3.26
C PRO A 527 10.49 9.89 3.36
N LEU A 528 10.04 8.74 3.85
CA LEU A 528 8.67 8.32 4.09
C LEU A 528 7.77 8.29 2.83
N PHE A 529 7.73 9.35 2.03
CA PHE A 529 6.87 9.46 0.84
C PHE A 529 7.53 8.98 -0.47
N THR A 530 8.61 8.26 -0.39
CA THR A 530 9.37 7.54 -1.43
C THR A 530 8.86 7.76 -2.88
N SER A 531 8.24 6.74 -3.50
CA SER A 531 7.86 6.80 -4.92
C SER A 531 6.76 7.82 -5.26
N ASN A 532 5.97 8.28 -4.31
CA ASN A 532 4.94 9.29 -4.57
C ASN A 532 5.52 10.70 -4.72
N HIS A 533 6.58 11.02 -3.94
CA HIS A 533 7.24 12.31 -4.02
C HIS A 533 8.48 12.33 -4.93
N ALA A 534 9.05 11.15 -5.26
CA ALA A 534 10.19 11.03 -6.15
C ALA A 534 10.03 11.78 -7.50
N PRO A 535 8.84 11.79 -8.16
CA PRO A 535 8.66 12.53 -9.40
C PRO A 535 8.97 14.02 -9.31
N PHE A 536 8.82 14.62 -8.13
CA PHE A 536 9.09 16.06 -7.92
C PHE A 536 10.58 16.39 -7.81
N PHE A 537 11.45 15.36 -7.67
CA PHE A 537 12.90 15.50 -7.61
C PHE A 537 13.61 15.01 -8.88
N GLY A 538 12.89 14.36 -9.80
CA GLY A 538 13.47 13.67 -10.97
C GLY A 538 14.14 14.60 -11.99
N GLU A 539 13.73 15.86 -12.09
CA GLU A 539 14.27 16.84 -13.06
C GLU A 539 15.65 17.37 -12.70
N ARG A 540 16.12 17.17 -11.45
CA ARG A 540 17.38 17.75 -10.93
C ARG A 540 18.48 16.74 -10.68
N SER A 541 18.22 15.45 -10.84
CA SER A 541 19.23 14.41 -10.59
C SER A 541 20.36 14.37 -11.62
N GLU A 542 20.35 15.24 -12.62
CA GLU A 542 21.25 15.23 -13.78
C GLU A 542 22.11 16.52 -13.95
N ALA A 543 22.06 17.46 -12.98
CA ALA A 543 22.94 18.64 -12.96
C ALA A 543 24.22 18.40 -12.14
#